data_aed12872c011b3f7ccd06e58dd28f69c
#
_entry.id   aed12872c011b3f7ccd06e58dd28f69c
#
_cell.length_a   1.000
_cell.length_b   1.000
_cell.length_c   1.000
_cell.angle_alpha   90.00
_cell.angle_beta   90.00
_cell.angle_gamma   90.00
#
_symmetry.space_group_name_H-M   'P 1'
#
loop_
_entity.id
_entity.type
_entity.pdbx_description
1 polymer ?
#
loop_
_entity_poly.entity_id
_entity_poly.type
_entity_poly.pdbx_seq_one_letter_code
_entity_poly.pdbx_strand_id
1 'polypeptide(L)'
;RDLFNESTYQCYLSKRWNELIQPGQPLNLTSLETFIDQTVATISEAVVRENALWGNVGNHAQQIADIKTWLSTRIAWITTNLGSYSACSNTTVPPLVISKIMYNPEKYSFLDNDSDLEFIEIANNSDQTIDLTGIYFSGTGLVYQFPVNSTLAADSSIYLAADTSAFKARYWAVPFDQFTRHLSNNNQNLVLSDAFGNEIDNVHYYDTIPWPDADNNGYYLKLVDPDL
;
A
#
# COMPACT_ATOMS: atom_id res chain seq x y z
N ARG A 1 3.48 23.54 -6.89
CA ARG A 1 4.78 24.25 -6.69
C ARG A 1 5.19 24.26 -5.23
N ASP A 2 4.26 24.42 -4.31
CA ASP A 2 4.57 24.57 -2.87
C ASP A 2 5.08 23.26 -2.26
N LEU A 3 4.55 22.10 -2.69
CA LEU A 3 4.94 20.79 -2.20
C LEU A 3 6.44 20.49 -2.43
N PHE A 4 7.01 20.94 -3.56
CA PHE A 4 8.44 20.75 -3.83
C PHE A 4 9.37 21.63 -2.96
N ASN A 5 8.83 22.56 -2.18
CA ASN A 5 9.59 23.35 -1.23
C ASN A 5 9.58 22.76 0.19
N GLU A 6 8.75 21.72 0.41
CA GLU A 6 8.67 21.03 1.69
C GLU A 6 9.80 20.00 1.80
N SER A 7 10.68 20.18 2.78
CA SER A 7 11.89 19.36 2.97
C SER A 7 11.53 17.89 3.24
N THR A 8 10.46 17.62 3.98
CA THR A 8 9.97 16.26 4.26
C THR A 8 9.51 15.58 2.97
N TYR A 9 8.71 16.26 2.15
CA TYR A 9 8.28 15.72 0.85
C TYR A 9 9.47 15.43 -0.07
N GLN A 10 10.42 16.36 -0.17
CA GLN A 10 11.63 16.16 -0.99
C GLN A 10 12.43 14.95 -0.52
N CYS A 11 12.57 14.77 0.81
CA CYS A 11 13.28 13.64 1.37
C CYS A 11 12.63 12.30 0.99
N TYR A 12 11.32 12.16 1.19
CA TYR A 12 10.61 10.93 0.83
C TYR A 12 10.54 10.69 -0.68
N LEU A 13 10.42 11.75 -1.49
CA LEU A 13 10.49 11.63 -2.94
C LEU A 13 11.86 11.11 -3.40
N SER A 14 12.95 11.65 -2.82
CA SER A 14 14.31 11.19 -3.10
C SER A 14 14.53 9.73 -2.64
N LYS A 15 14.03 9.37 -1.45
CA LYS A 15 14.05 7.99 -0.95
C LYS A 15 13.33 7.05 -1.91
N ARG A 16 12.10 7.37 -2.30
CA ARG A 16 11.30 6.55 -3.22
C ARG A 16 11.95 6.43 -4.60
N TRP A 17 12.49 7.52 -5.11
CA TRP A 17 13.26 7.48 -6.35
C TRP A 17 14.43 6.52 -6.26
N ASN A 18 15.21 6.62 -5.18
CA ASN A 18 16.36 5.75 -4.98
C ASN A 18 15.98 4.27 -4.89
N GLU A 19 14.84 3.94 -4.27
CA GLU A 19 14.31 2.57 -4.24
C GLU A 19 13.98 2.06 -5.65
N LEU A 20 13.29 2.86 -6.46
CA LEU A 20 12.80 2.48 -7.78
C LEU A 20 13.89 2.31 -8.84
N ILE A 21 15.07 2.93 -8.67
CA ILE A 21 16.19 2.79 -9.59
C ILE A 21 17.18 1.66 -9.21
N GLN A 22 16.95 0.95 -8.08
CA GLN A 22 17.82 -0.17 -7.69
C GLN A 22 17.78 -1.32 -8.71
N PRO A 23 18.81 -2.18 -8.76
CA PRO A 23 18.80 -3.34 -9.65
C PRO A 23 17.52 -4.17 -9.52
N GLY A 24 16.91 -4.50 -10.66
CA GLY A 24 15.66 -5.25 -10.71
C GLY A 24 14.39 -4.44 -10.50
N GLN A 25 14.49 -3.17 -10.11
CA GLN A 25 13.33 -2.29 -9.93
C GLN A 25 12.87 -1.67 -11.26
N PRO A 26 11.60 -1.20 -11.35
CA PRO A 26 10.98 -0.81 -12.62
C PRO A 26 11.61 0.41 -13.30
N LEU A 27 12.24 1.31 -12.54
CA LEU A 27 12.93 2.49 -13.10
C LEU A 27 14.46 2.32 -13.16
N ASN A 28 14.96 1.12 -12.88
CA ASN A 28 16.37 0.79 -13.12
C ASN A 28 16.66 0.85 -14.62
N LEU A 29 17.78 1.47 -15.00
CA LEU A 29 18.14 1.66 -16.41
C LEU A 29 18.18 0.32 -17.19
N THR A 30 18.83 -0.70 -16.63
CA THR A 30 18.92 -2.03 -17.27
C THR A 30 17.53 -2.67 -17.43
N SER A 31 16.64 -2.52 -16.44
CA SER A 31 15.25 -3.02 -16.53
C SER A 31 14.49 -2.34 -17.66
N LEU A 32 14.61 -1.01 -17.76
CA LEU A 32 13.98 -0.21 -18.82
C LEU A 32 14.54 -0.56 -20.21
N GLU A 33 15.86 -0.68 -20.34
CA GLU A 33 16.49 -1.07 -21.59
C GLU A 33 16.09 -2.49 -22.05
N THR A 34 16.02 -3.43 -21.11
CA THR A 34 15.54 -4.79 -21.35
C THR A 34 14.09 -4.78 -21.84
N PHE A 35 13.22 -4.01 -21.19
CA PHE A 35 11.83 -3.86 -21.60
C PHE A 35 11.71 -3.28 -23.02
N ILE A 36 12.51 -2.25 -23.35
CA ILE A 36 12.56 -1.66 -24.70
C ILE A 36 13.00 -2.70 -25.70
N ASP A 37 14.09 -3.46 -25.44
CA ASP A 37 14.61 -4.44 -26.37
C ASP A 37 13.63 -5.59 -26.64
N GLN A 38 12.95 -6.07 -25.60
CA GLN A 38 11.91 -7.09 -25.73
C GLN A 38 10.73 -6.57 -26.56
N THR A 39 10.31 -5.34 -26.34
CA THR A 39 9.21 -4.72 -27.10
C THR A 39 9.60 -4.54 -28.57
N VAL A 40 10.80 -4.04 -28.84
CA VAL A 40 11.34 -3.87 -30.19
C VAL A 40 11.46 -5.21 -30.91
N ALA A 41 11.93 -6.25 -30.21
CA ALA A 41 12.01 -7.59 -30.78
C ALA A 41 10.63 -8.12 -31.19
N THR A 42 9.59 -7.89 -30.41
CA THR A 42 8.22 -8.31 -30.68
C THR A 42 7.65 -7.69 -31.96
N ILE A 43 8.00 -6.44 -32.27
CA ILE A 43 7.50 -5.70 -33.43
C ILE A 43 8.47 -5.72 -34.62
N SER A 44 9.60 -6.39 -34.55
CA SER A 44 10.70 -6.30 -35.52
C SER A 44 10.27 -6.64 -36.94
N GLU A 45 9.50 -7.71 -37.14
CA GLU A 45 8.97 -8.11 -38.46
C GLU A 45 7.98 -7.07 -39.02
N ALA A 46 7.12 -6.54 -38.18
CA ALA A 46 6.16 -5.50 -38.56
C ALA A 46 6.87 -4.23 -39.04
N VAL A 47 7.93 -3.82 -38.33
CA VAL A 47 8.77 -2.67 -38.71
C VAL A 47 9.39 -2.86 -40.09
N VAL A 48 9.92 -4.05 -40.41
CA VAL A 48 10.50 -4.36 -41.71
C VAL A 48 9.44 -4.29 -42.81
N ARG A 49 8.26 -4.88 -42.60
CA ARG A 49 7.15 -4.86 -43.59
C ARG A 49 6.62 -3.44 -43.81
N GLU A 50 6.43 -2.69 -42.75
CA GLU A 50 5.96 -1.30 -42.80
C GLU A 50 6.92 -0.42 -43.58
N ASN A 51 8.21 -0.55 -43.28
CA ASN A 51 9.23 0.22 -44.01
C ASN A 51 9.34 -0.17 -45.48
N ALA A 52 9.21 -1.45 -45.82
CA ALA A 52 9.22 -1.90 -47.19
C ALA A 52 8.01 -1.42 -48.01
N LEU A 53 6.85 -1.30 -47.37
CA LEU A 53 5.60 -0.89 -48.02
C LEU A 53 5.46 0.65 -48.14
N TRP A 54 5.82 1.38 -47.11
CA TRP A 54 5.54 2.81 -46.98
C TRP A 54 6.78 3.69 -46.90
N GLY A 55 7.95 3.12 -46.61
CA GLY A 55 9.20 3.87 -46.44
C GLY A 55 9.19 4.90 -45.29
N ASN A 56 8.27 4.76 -44.31
CA ASN A 56 7.98 5.75 -43.28
C ASN A 56 8.62 5.46 -41.92
N VAL A 57 9.25 4.30 -41.74
CA VAL A 57 9.83 3.91 -40.43
C VAL A 57 11.21 4.54 -40.22
N GLY A 58 11.83 5.08 -41.25
CA GLY A 58 13.06 5.89 -41.17
C GLY A 58 14.21 5.21 -40.43
N ASN A 59 14.81 5.96 -39.50
CA ASN A 59 16.00 5.52 -38.74
C ASN A 59 15.59 4.90 -37.40
N HIS A 60 14.75 3.84 -37.40
CA HIS A 60 14.17 3.24 -36.20
C HIS A 60 15.23 2.81 -35.17
N ALA A 61 16.33 2.20 -35.61
CA ALA A 61 17.40 1.76 -34.71
C ALA A 61 18.06 2.95 -33.97
N GLN A 62 18.26 4.08 -34.67
CA GLN A 62 18.81 5.29 -34.06
C GLN A 62 17.83 5.91 -33.07
N GLN A 63 16.54 5.94 -33.39
CA GLN A 63 15.51 6.45 -32.48
C GLN A 63 15.45 5.65 -31.17
N ILE A 64 15.59 4.32 -31.23
CA ILE A 64 15.68 3.47 -30.03
C ILE A 64 16.96 3.79 -29.23
N ALA A 65 18.09 3.95 -29.89
CA ALA A 65 19.33 4.35 -29.21
C ALA A 65 19.22 5.72 -28.54
N ASP A 66 18.55 6.66 -29.20
CA ASP A 66 18.32 8.02 -28.66
C ASP A 66 17.42 7.97 -27.43
N ILE A 67 16.36 7.15 -27.43
CA ILE A 67 15.49 6.93 -26.25
C ILE A 67 16.31 6.38 -25.07
N LYS A 68 17.14 5.36 -25.28
CA LYS A 68 17.99 4.80 -24.22
C LYS A 68 18.97 5.82 -23.66
N THR A 69 19.61 6.59 -24.54
CA THR A 69 20.50 7.69 -24.16
C THR A 69 19.79 8.75 -23.34
N TRP A 70 18.58 9.14 -23.77
CA TRP A 70 17.74 10.09 -23.05
C TRP A 70 17.36 9.57 -21.66
N LEU A 71 16.93 8.29 -21.55
CA LEU A 71 16.60 7.66 -20.26
C LEU A 71 17.79 7.67 -19.29
N SER A 72 18.97 7.25 -19.76
CA SER A 72 20.20 7.27 -18.96
C SER A 72 20.49 8.67 -18.43
N THR A 73 20.47 9.68 -19.31
CA THR A 73 20.72 11.08 -18.95
C THR A 73 19.64 11.59 -17.98
N ARG A 74 18.37 11.23 -18.20
CA ARG A 74 17.27 11.68 -17.36
C ARG A 74 17.31 11.08 -15.98
N ILE A 75 17.59 9.78 -15.85
CA ILE A 75 17.77 9.10 -14.56
C ILE A 75 18.90 9.75 -13.78
N ALA A 76 20.06 9.96 -14.41
CA ALA A 76 21.19 10.60 -13.77
C ALA A 76 20.85 12.05 -13.30
N TRP A 77 20.16 12.81 -14.14
CA TRP A 77 19.73 14.17 -13.78
C TRP A 77 18.77 14.18 -12.60
N ILE A 78 17.73 13.32 -12.60
CA ILE A 78 16.76 13.22 -11.48
C ILE A 78 17.50 12.85 -10.20
N THR A 79 18.34 11.81 -10.24
CA THR A 79 19.12 11.35 -9.07
C THR A 79 19.96 12.48 -8.46
N THR A 80 20.58 13.32 -9.31
CA THR A 80 21.39 14.44 -8.84
C THR A 80 20.54 15.58 -8.28
N ASN A 81 19.34 15.81 -8.82
CA ASN A 81 18.54 17.01 -8.52
C ASN A 81 17.44 16.82 -7.46
N LEU A 82 17.12 15.58 -7.08
CA LEU A 82 16.21 15.31 -5.96
C LEU A 82 16.83 15.54 -4.58
N GLY A 83 18.16 15.55 -4.49
CA GLY A 83 18.87 15.75 -3.24
C GLY A 83 18.99 14.49 -2.37
N SER A 84 19.44 14.67 -1.13
CA SER A 84 19.66 13.60 -0.19
C SER A 84 18.36 13.16 0.50
N TYR A 85 18.23 11.85 0.79
CA TYR A 85 17.17 11.27 1.60
C TYR A 85 17.65 10.81 2.99
N SER A 86 18.84 11.25 3.40
CA SER A 86 19.42 10.82 4.69
C SER A 86 18.56 11.18 5.91
N ALA A 87 17.81 12.30 5.84
CA ALA A 87 16.94 12.74 6.91
C ALA A 87 15.70 11.83 7.14
N CYS A 88 15.31 11.04 6.13
CA CYS A 88 14.18 10.10 6.19
C CYS A 88 14.60 8.65 5.88
N SER A 89 15.88 8.32 5.89
CA SER A 89 16.36 6.97 5.60
C SER A 89 16.12 5.98 6.74
N ASN A 90 16.13 6.46 7.98
CA ASN A 90 15.96 5.67 9.20
C ASN A 90 14.62 6.04 9.87
N THR A 91 13.51 5.77 9.19
CA THR A 91 12.19 5.92 9.79
C THR A 91 11.87 4.71 10.62
N THR A 92 11.67 4.92 11.93
CA THR A 92 11.10 3.91 12.82
C THR A 92 9.59 3.98 12.67
N VAL A 93 8.98 2.92 12.15
CA VAL A 93 7.53 2.81 12.11
C VAL A 93 6.99 2.45 13.50
N PRO A 94 5.80 2.95 13.87
CA PRO A 94 5.18 2.57 15.13
C PRO A 94 4.96 1.05 15.21
N PRO A 95 5.18 0.39 16.35
CA PRO A 95 4.96 -1.04 16.54
C PRO A 95 3.46 -1.35 16.72
N LEU A 96 2.69 -1.11 15.67
CA LEU A 96 1.26 -1.41 15.58
C LEU A 96 1.05 -2.63 14.68
N VAL A 97 0.11 -3.48 15.06
CA VAL A 97 -0.27 -4.66 14.28
C VAL A 97 -1.79 -4.74 14.10
N ILE A 98 -2.23 -5.26 12.97
CA ILE A 98 -3.61 -5.63 12.70
C ILE A 98 -3.85 -6.98 13.40
N SER A 99 -4.43 -6.94 14.59
CA SER A 99 -4.54 -8.13 15.46
C SER A 99 -5.80 -8.95 15.22
N LYS A 100 -6.89 -8.33 14.73
CA LYS A 100 -8.12 -9.05 14.36
C LYS A 100 -8.76 -8.45 13.11
N ILE A 101 -9.41 -9.32 12.31
CA ILE A 101 -10.17 -8.94 11.13
C ILE A 101 -11.47 -9.73 11.11
N MET A 102 -12.61 -9.03 11.16
CA MET A 102 -13.95 -9.58 10.93
C MET A 102 -14.43 -9.07 9.58
N TYR A 103 -14.23 -9.86 8.53
CA TYR A 103 -14.51 -9.45 7.16
C TYR A 103 -15.86 -9.92 6.63
N ASN A 104 -16.43 -11.01 7.16
CA ASN A 104 -17.76 -11.53 6.80
C ASN A 104 -18.48 -12.06 8.04
N PRO A 105 -19.08 -11.19 8.87
CA PRO A 105 -19.77 -11.56 10.09
C PRO A 105 -21.04 -12.39 9.82
N GLU A 106 -21.32 -13.37 10.68
CA GLU A 106 -22.58 -14.09 10.68
C GLU A 106 -23.75 -13.17 11.04
N LYS A 107 -24.85 -13.27 10.27
CA LYS A 107 -26.12 -12.59 10.56
C LYS A 107 -26.90 -13.36 11.63
N TYR A 108 -27.39 -12.65 12.65
CA TYR A 108 -28.32 -13.23 13.60
C TYR A 108 -29.79 -12.91 13.26
N SER A 109 -30.04 -11.94 12.41
CA SER A 109 -31.34 -11.51 11.98
C SER A 109 -31.35 -11.21 10.48
N PHE A 110 -32.48 -11.46 9.82
CA PHE A 110 -32.65 -11.05 8.43
C PHE A 110 -32.67 -9.50 8.24
N LEU A 111 -32.71 -8.76 9.35
CA LEU A 111 -32.61 -7.29 9.34
C LEU A 111 -31.17 -6.80 9.47
N ASP A 112 -30.23 -7.67 9.83
CA ASP A 112 -28.83 -7.30 9.96
C ASP A 112 -28.23 -7.13 8.56
N ASN A 113 -27.48 -6.06 8.39
CA ASN A 113 -26.55 -5.92 7.30
C ASN A 113 -25.18 -6.46 7.79
N ASP A 114 -24.72 -7.56 7.22
CA ASP A 114 -23.45 -8.18 7.59
C ASP A 114 -22.28 -7.19 7.51
N SER A 115 -22.24 -6.39 6.46
CA SER A 115 -21.19 -5.40 6.27
C SER A 115 -21.12 -4.34 7.38
N ASP A 116 -22.23 -4.03 8.06
CA ASP A 116 -22.21 -3.08 9.19
C ASP A 116 -21.57 -3.68 10.46
N LEU A 117 -21.43 -5.00 10.52
CA LEU A 117 -20.83 -5.74 11.64
C LEU A 117 -19.32 -6.00 11.45
N GLU A 118 -18.74 -5.57 10.33
CA GLU A 118 -17.31 -5.70 10.07
C GLU A 118 -16.47 -4.84 11.01
N PHE A 119 -15.29 -5.35 11.37
CA PHE A 119 -14.34 -4.60 12.17
C PHE A 119 -12.90 -5.03 11.95
N ILE A 120 -11.97 -4.15 12.33
CA ILE A 120 -10.55 -4.41 12.46
C ILE A 120 -10.12 -4.01 13.87
N GLU A 121 -9.28 -4.84 14.50
CA GLU A 121 -8.57 -4.47 15.73
C GLU A 121 -7.13 -4.13 15.40
N ILE A 122 -6.66 -3.00 15.92
CA ILE A 122 -5.26 -2.59 15.86
C ILE A 122 -4.71 -2.63 17.28
N ALA A 123 -3.60 -3.30 17.48
CA ALA A 123 -2.92 -3.42 18.75
C ALA A 123 -1.59 -2.66 18.75
N ASN A 124 -1.28 -2.01 19.85
CA ASN A 124 0.04 -1.48 20.16
C ASN A 124 0.86 -2.57 20.84
N ASN A 125 1.87 -3.06 20.14
CA ASN A 125 2.77 -4.14 20.61
C ASN A 125 4.03 -3.58 21.28
N SER A 126 3.87 -2.50 22.05
CA SER A 126 4.98 -1.88 22.80
C SER A 126 4.55 -1.39 24.18
N ASP A 127 5.56 -1.14 25.02
CA ASP A 127 5.41 -0.59 26.36
C ASP A 127 5.27 0.95 26.39
N GLN A 128 5.10 1.58 25.21
CA GLN A 128 4.97 3.03 25.06
C GLN A 128 3.62 3.42 24.45
N THR A 129 3.10 4.59 24.84
CA THR A 129 1.96 5.18 24.14
C THR A 129 2.37 5.67 22.76
N ILE A 130 1.63 5.27 21.74
CA ILE A 130 1.87 5.64 20.34
C ILE A 130 0.95 6.78 19.92
N ASP A 131 1.50 7.79 19.25
CA ASP A 131 0.74 8.81 18.52
C ASP A 131 0.25 8.22 17.21
N LEU A 132 -1.08 8.17 17.04
CA LEU A 132 -1.74 7.65 15.84
C LEU A 132 -2.01 8.75 14.79
N THR A 133 -1.63 10.01 15.07
CA THR A 133 -1.93 11.13 14.17
C THR A 133 -1.52 10.85 12.74
N GLY A 134 -2.51 10.86 11.83
CA GLY A 134 -2.26 10.71 10.40
C GLY A 134 -1.92 9.29 9.93
N ILE A 135 -1.84 8.29 10.80
CA ILE A 135 -1.77 6.87 10.40
C ILE A 135 -3.03 6.53 9.63
N TYR A 136 -2.90 5.77 8.55
CA TYR A 136 -4.02 5.49 7.66
C TYR A 136 -3.91 4.12 6.98
N PHE A 137 -5.03 3.63 6.44
CA PHE A 137 -5.03 2.46 5.57
C PHE A 137 -4.77 2.90 4.13
N SER A 138 -3.64 2.44 3.56
CA SER A 138 -3.17 2.80 2.21
C SER A 138 -3.58 1.80 1.13
N GLY A 139 -4.14 0.65 1.52
CA GLY A 139 -4.62 -0.39 0.60
C GLY A 139 -5.92 -0.03 -0.12
N THR A 140 -6.38 -0.93 -0.99
CA THR A 140 -7.69 -0.81 -1.65
C THR A 140 -8.81 -1.33 -0.75
N GLY A 141 -10.02 -0.79 -0.88
CA GLY A 141 -11.21 -1.18 -0.11
C GLY A 141 -11.45 -0.25 1.07
N LEU A 142 -11.18 -0.70 2.27
CA LEU A 142 -11.27 0.11 3.50
C LEU A 142 -10.58 1.46 3.37
N VAL A 143 -11.24 2.53 3.82
CA VAL A 143 -10.67 3.88 3.88
C VAL A 143 -10.82 4.42 5.29
N TYR A 144 -9.69 4.70 5.92
CA TYR A 144 -9.65 5.31 7.24
C TYR A 144 -8.31 6.02 7.47
N GLN A 145 -8.35 7.15 8.17
CA GLN A 145 -7.17 7.87 8.67
C GLN A 145 -7.44 8.33 10.09
N PHE A 146 -6.50 8.08 10.99
CA PHE A 146 -6.60 8.50 12.37
C PHE A 146 -6.59 10.03 12.50
N PRO A 147 -7.51 10.60 13.30
CA PRO A 147 -7.55 12.02 13.57
C PRO A 147 -6.28 12.54 14.26
N VAL A 148 -6.08 13.86 14.16
CA VAL A 148 -4.99 14.55 14.87
C VAL A 148 -5.18 14.38 16.39
N ASN A 149 -4.08 14.17 17.12
CA ASN A 149 -4.03 13.91 18.56
C ASN A 149 -4.68 12.58 19.01
N SER A 150 -4.89 11.64 18.11
CA SER A 150 -5.24 10.27 18.48
C SER A 150 -4.04 9.56 19.09
N THR A 151 -4.25 8.80 20.16
CA THR A 151 -3.19 8.01 20.81
C THR A 151 -3.67 6.62 21.14
N LEU A 152 -2.76 5.65 21.22
CA LEU A 152 -3.00 4.30 21.70
C LEU A 152 -2.02 3.97 22.82
N ALA A 153 -2.54 3.68 24.01
CA ALA A 153 -1.73 3.36 25.17
C ALA A 153 -0.87 2.10 24.95
N ALA A 154 0.18 1.95 25.75
CA ALA A 154 1.00 0.75 25.79
C ALA A 154 0.16 -0.51 25.98
N ASP A 155 0.52 -1.60 25.31
CA ASP A 155 -0.11 -2.93 25.42
C ASP A 155 -1.64 -2.91 25.25
N SER A 156 -2.18 -1.92 24.53
CA SER A 156 -3.62 -1.73 24.33
C SER A 156 -4.03 -1.96 22.88
N SER A 157 -5.32 -2.18 22.68
CA SER A 157 -5.90 -2.28 21.34
C SER A 157 -7.15 -1.42 21.18
N ILE A 158 -7.47 -1.10 19.93
CA ILE A 158 -8.66 -0.36 19.52
C ILE A 158 -9.37 -1.07 18.38
N TYR A 159 -10.67 -0.88 18.31
CA TYR A 159 -11.49 -1.35 17.19
C TYR A 159 -11.85 -0.21 16.26
N LEU A 160 -11.71 -0.43 14.97
CA LEU A 160 -12.34 0.34 13.91
C LEU A 160 -13.50 -0.49 13.37
N ALA A 161 -14.69 0.08 13.29
CA ALA A 161 -15.91 -0.60 12.87
C ALA A 161 -16.46 -0.04 11.56
N ALA A 162 -17.17 -0.86 10.79
CA ALA A 162 -17.91 -0.39 9.62
C ALA A 162 -19.11 0.48 10.02
N ASP A 163 -19.80 0.11 11.12
CA ASP A 163 -20.83 0.91 11.78
C ASP A 163 -20.65 0.83 13.30
N THR A 164 -20.45 1.97 13.94
CA THR A 164 -20.18 2.03 15.39
C THR A 164 -21.39 1.63 16.24
N SER A 165 -22.60 1.86 15.76
CA SER A 165 -23.84 1.51 16.47
C SER A 165 -24.11 0.00 16.39
N ALA A 166 -23.97 -0.56 15.20
CA ALA A 166 -24.09 -2.00 14.97
C ALA A 166 -23.02 -2.78 15.77
N PHE A 167 -21.76 -2.30 15.74
CA PHE A 167 -20.67 -2.88 16.50
C PHE A 167 -20.97 -2.93 18.02
N LYS A 168 -21.41 -1.80 18.61
CA LYS A 168 -21.77 -1.72 20.03
C LYS A 168 -22.89 -2.69 20.39
N ALA A 169 -23.92 -2.74 19.55
CA ALA A 169 -25.07 -3.63 19.76
C ALA A 169 -24.67 -5.11 19.70
N ARG A 170 -23.75 -5.46 18.80
CA ARG A 170 -23.34 -6.84 18.53
C ARG A 170 -22.27 -7.36 19.46
N TYR A 171 -21.19 -6.57 19.65
CA TYR A 171 -19.96 -7.01 20.33
C TYR A 171 -19.82 -6.49 21.76
N TRP A 172 -20.77 -5.66 22.24
CA TRP A 172 -20.81 -5.10 23.60
C TRP A 172 -19.53 -4.32 23.96
N ALA A 173 -18.83 -3.82 22.95
CA ALA A 173 -17.63 -3.00 23.06
C ALA A 173 -17.81 -1.64 22.38
N VAL A 174 -16.99 -0.67 22.76
CA VAL A 174 -17.00 0.67 22.15
C VAL A 174 -15.85 0.73 21.12
N PRO A 175 -16.14 0.87 19.82
CA PRO A 175 -15.07 1.07 18.85
C PRO A 175 -14.48 2.46 19.02
N PHE A 176 -13.22 2.60 18.56
CA PHE A 176 -12.53 3.89 18.52
C PHE A 176 -13.21 4.84 17.53
N ASP A 177 -13.46 4.34 16.31
CA ASP A 177 -14.08 5.13 15.25
C ASP A 177 -14.67 4.23 14.16
N GLN A 178 -15.22 4.85 13.12
CA GLN A 178 -15.83 4.20 11.96
C GLN A 178 -15.00 4.41 10.70
N PHE A 179 -14.73 3.33 9.99
CA PHE A 179 -14.13 3.41 8.65
C PHE A 179 -15.20 3.54 7.56
N THR A 180 -14.81 3.93 6.37
CA THR A 180 -15.68 3.98 5.19
C THR A 180 -15.36 2.83 4.23
N ARG A 181 -16.35 2.44 3.42
CA ARG A 181 -16.38 1.24 2.59
C ARG A 181 -16.44 -0.02 3.46
N HIS A 182 -16.24 -1.18 2.85
CA HIS A 182 -16.38 -2.48 3.47
C HIS A 182 -15.16 -3.34 3.19
N LEU A 183 -14.98 -4.37 4.00
CA LEU A 183 -14.00 -5.41 3.79
C LEU A 183 -14.48 -6.35 2.68
N SER A 184 -13.56 -6.98 1.97
CA SER A 184 -13.90 -7.99 0.96
C SER A 184 -14.17 -9.34 1.63
N ASN A 185 -15.28 -9.98 1.27
CA ASN A 185 -15.61 -11.30 1.78
C ASN A 185 -14.70 -12.43 1.25
N ASN A 186 -13.94 -12.18 0.19
CA ASN A 186 -13.08 -13.20 -0.41
C ASN A 186 -11.60 -13.03 -0.04
N ASN A 187 -11.06 -11.85 -0.31
CA ASN A 187 -9.67 -11.51 0.00
C ASN A 187 -9.45 -10.01 -0.07
N GLN A 188 -8.52 -9.50 0.70
CA GLN A 188 -8.10 -8.11 0.66
C GLN A 188 -6.72 -7.94 1.27
N ASN A 189 -5.95 -7.03 0.70
CA ASN A 189 -4.70 -6.57 1.30
C ASN A 189 -4.96 -5.33 2.16
N LEU A 190 -4.83 -5.47 3.47
CA LEU A 190 -4.90 -4.39 4.43
C LEU A 190 -3.49 -3.89 4.70
N VAL A 191 -3.22 -2.64 4.35
CA VAL A 191 -1.91 -2.01 4.56
C VAL A 191 -2.10 -0.82 5.49
N LEU A 192 -1.55 -0.91 6.69
CA LEU A 192 -1.49 0.19 7.64
C LEU A 192 -0.20 0.97 7.40
N SER A 193 -0.32 2.27 7.19
CA SER A 193 0.82 3.14 6.89
C SER A 193 0.88 4.34 7.83
N ASP A 194 2.08 4.82 8.10
CA ASP A 194 2.27 6.07 8.84
C ASP A 194 1.90 7.30 8.00
N ALA A 195 1.90 8.48 8.61
CA ALA A 195 1.56 9.74 7.95
C ALA A 195 2.48 10.09 6.76
N PHE A 196 3.60 9.41 6.61
CA PHE A 196 4.57 9.61 5.53
C PHE A 196 4.49 8.52 4.45
N GLY A 197 3.63 7.51 4.64
CA GLY A 197 3.45 6.40 3.71
C GLY A 197 4.41 5.23 3.93
N ASN A 198 5.14 5.18 5.04
CA ASN A 198 5.89 3.98 5.40
C ASN A 198 4.91 2.90 5.87
N GLU A 199 5.08 1.69 5.40
CA GLU A 199 4.29 0.54 5.81
C GLU A 199 4.60 0.18 7.27
N ILE A 200 3.56 0.11 8.09
CA ILE A 200 3.61 -0.31 9.49
C ILE A 200 3.31 -1.79 9.59
N ASP A 201 2.20 -2.21 8.97
CA ASP A 201 1.77 -3.60 8.93
C ASP A 201 1.01 -3.89 7.64
N ASN A 202 1.05 -5.15 7.18
CA ASN A 202 0.47 -5.56 5.92
C ASN A 202 -0.08 -6.98 6.03
N VAL A 203 -1.40 -7.10 5.95
CA VAL A 203 -2.11 -8.39 6.04
C VAL A 203 -2.93 -8.62 4.79
N HIS A 204 -2.54 -9.61 3.97
CA HIS A 204 -3.34 -10.04 2.83
C HIS A 204 -4.12 -11.32 3.23
N TYR A 205 -5.35 -11.15 3.70
CA TYR A 205 -6.20 -12.28 4.08
C TYR A 205 -6.96 -12.86 2.89
N TYR A 206 -7.37 -14.13 3.05
CA TYR A 206 -8.20 -14.88 2.12
C TYR A 206 -9.28 -15.65 2.91
N ASP A 207 -10.41 -15.94 2.24
CA ASP A 207 -11.48 -16.83 2.74
C ASP A 207 -11.21 -18.31 2.54
N THR A 208 -10.06 -18.66 1.92
CA THR A 208 -9.70 -20.02 1.53
C THR A 208 -8.41 -20.49 2.22
N ILE A 209 -8.23 -21.84 2.28
CA ILE A 209 -7.01 -22.47 2.79
C ILE A 209 -5.76 -21.84 2.15
N PRO A 210 -4.70 -21.50 2.94
CA PRO A 210 -4.43 -21.96 4.31
C PRO A 210 -4.99 -21.07 5.43
N TRP A 211 -5.80 -20.06 5.13
CA TRP A 211 -6.41 -19.20 6.13
C TRP A 211 -7.47 -19.96 6.93
N PRO A 212 -7.66 -19.61 8.23
CA PRO A 212 -8.73 -20.17 9.03
C PRO A 212 -10.11 -19.83 8.44
N ASP A 213 -11.04 -20.75 8.56
CA ASP A 213 -12.43 -20.51 8.16
C ASP A 213 -13.09 -19.51 9.13
N ALA A 214 -13.25 -18.30 8.67
CA ALA A 214 -13.92 -17.18 9.36
C ALA A 214 -15.02 -16.56 8.49
N ASP A 215 -15.41 -17.25 7.41
CA ASP A 215 -16.37 -16.75 6.43
C ASP A 215 -17.80 -17.05 6.90
N ASN A 216 -18.59 -16.02 7.24
CA ASN A 216 -20.01 -16.06 7.61
C ASN A 216 -20.35 -17.10 8.70
N ASN A 217 -19.45 -17.32 9.65
CA ASN A 217 -19.60 -18.32 10.72
C ASN A 217 -19.42 -17.75 12.15
N GLY A 218 -19.39 -16.42 12.27
CA GLY A 218 -19.28 -15.72 13.55
C GLY A 218 -17.86 -15.65 14.13
N TYR A 219 -16.86 -16.19 13.44
CA TYR A 219 -15.46 -16.10 13.82
C TYR A 219 -14.76 -14.93 13.10
N TYR A 220 -13.68 -14.43 13.69
CA TYR A 220 -12.79 -13.45 13.08
C TYR A 220 -11.38 -14.05 12.94
N LEU A 221 -10.62 -13.55 11.98
CA LEU A 221 -9.19 -13.84 11.90
C LEU A 221 -8.48 -13.16 13.06
N LYS A 222 -7.56 -13.85 13.69
CA LYS A 222 -6.77 -13.35 14.81
C LYS A 222 -5.30 -13.63 14.58
N LEU A 223 -4.46 -12.61 14.76
CA LEU A 223 -3.01 -12.77 14.80
C LEU A 223 -2.62 -13.65 16.00
N VAL A 224 -1.84 -14.69 15.75
CA VAL A 224 -1.46 -15.67 16.78
C VAL A 224 -0.30 -15.15 17.61
N ASP A 225 0.68 -14.53 16.94
CA ASP A 225 1.87 -14.01 17.57
C ASP A 225 2.18 -12.64 16.95
N PRO A 226 2.08 -11.55 17.75
CA PRO A 226 2.34 -10.20 17.26
C PRO A 226 3.83 -9.88 17.09
N ASP A 227 4.74 -10.78 17.53
CA ASP A 227 6.21 -10.62 17.43
C ASP A 227 6.80 -11.38 16.21
N LEU A 228 5.96 -12.06 15.43
CA LEU A 228 6.32 -12.71 14.18
C LEU A 228 5.99 -11.85 12.98
#